data_3fdca8ef9caf451aa3f973e3150a7114
#
_entry.id   3fdca8ef9caf451aa3f973e3150a7114
#
_cell.length_a   1.000
_cell.length_b   1.000
_cell.length_c   1.000
_cell.angle_alpha   90.00
_cell.angle_beta   90.00
_cell.angle_gamma   90.00
#
_symmetry.space_group_name_H-M   'P 1'
#
loop_
_entity.id
_entity.type
_entity.pdbx_description
1 polymer ?
#
loop_
_entity_poly.entity_id
_entity_poly.type
_entity_poly.pdbx_seq_one_letter_code
_entity_poly.pdbx_strand_id
1 'polypeptide(L)'
;MAKPQPFSIVGQRVQRVEGYDKVTGESKYIADIQLPGMLVGKILRSPYPHARIIRIDTSRAEKLRGVRAVVTAEDTIKRPWGAFFADQYILSVGKSRYVGEEVAAVAAIDADTAEEALDLIDIEWEALPAVFDAEEAMQDGAPLVHDDKERNIAMTMDIERGDVARAFAE
;
A
#
# COMPACT_ATOMS: atom_id res chain seq x y z
N MET A 1 15.02 31.48 -45.11
CA MET A 1 14.42 30.69 -44.00
C MET A 1 13.54 31.62 -43.19
N ALA A 2 12.24 31.33 -43.06
CA ALA A 2 11.32 32.10 -42.20
C ALA A 2 11.76 31.94 -40.73
N LYS A 3 11.85 33.06 -39.99
CA LYS A 3 12.12 33.02 -38.56
C LYS A 3 10.97 32.24 -37.89
N PRO A 4 11.28 31.27 -37.01
CA PRO A 4 10.22 30.57 -36.29
C PRO A 4 9.39 31.59 -35.52
N GLN A 5 8.08 31.53 -35.69
CA GLN A 5 7.17 32.39 -34.89
C GLN A 5 7.27 31.99 -33.43
N PRO A 6 7.40 32.96 -32.49
CA PRO A 6 7.44 32.65 -31.07
C PRO A 6 6.12 32.03 -30.63
N PHE A 7 6.20 30.98 -29.86
CA PHE A 7 5.03 30.37 -29.23
C PHE A 7 4.33 31.37 -28.30
N SER A 8 2.99 31.35 -28.27
CA SER A 8 2.21 32.26 -27.42
C SER A 8 2.24 31.91 -25.94
N ILE A 9 2.57 30.64 -25.61
CA ILE A 9 2.56 30.11 -24.24
C ILE A 9 3.92 29.48 -23.90
N VAL A 10 4.45 28.64 -24.79
CA VAL A 10 5.73 27.94 -24.55
C VAL A 10 6.88 28.97 -24.48
N GLY A 11 7.68 28.91 -23.42
CA GLY A 11 8.74 29.86 -23.17
C GLY A 11 8.30 31.20 -22.56
N GLN A 12 7.01 31.37 -22.28
CA GLN A 12 6.47 32.55 -21.58
C GLN A 12 6.29 32.28 -20.09
N ARG A 13 6.41 33.32 -19.28
CA ARG A 13 6.10 33.24 -17.84
C ARG A 13 4.57 33.30 -17.67
N VAL A 14 3.95 32.10 -17.62
CA VAL A 14 2.53 31.98 -17.37
C VAL A 14 2.27 31.79 -15.87
N GLN A 15 1.32 32.52 -15.32
CA GLN A 15 0.92 32.34 -13.93
C GLN A 15 0.22 30.99 -13.75
N ARG A 16 0.58 30.27 -12.70
CA ARG A 16 -0.04 29.00 -12.33
C ARG A 16 -1.50 29.23 -11.92
N VAL A 17 -2.43 28.52 -12.52
CA VAL A 17 -3.89 28.73 -12.33
C VAL A 17 -4.28 28.61 -10.86
N GLU A 18 -3.80 27.55 -10.18
CA GLU A 18 -4.07 27.32 -8.75
C GLU A 18 -3.06 27.99 -7.81
N GLY A 19 -2.17 28.83 -8.34
CA GLY A 19 -1.08 29.42 -7.56
C GLY A 19 -1.56 30.35 -6.45
N TYR A 20 -2.57 31.17 -6.74
CA TYR A 20 -3.14 32.11 -5.78
C TYR A 20 -3.79 31.37 -4.61
N ASP A 21 -4.69 30.43 -4.90
CA ASP A 21 -5.42 29.67 -3.88
C ASP A 21 -4.49 28.88 -2.96
N LYS A 22 -3.35 28.38 -3.51
CA LYS A 22 -2.34 27.68 -2.72
C LYS A 22 -1.57 28.58 -1.76
N VAL A 23 -1.19 29.77 -2.19
CA VAL A 23 -0.43 30.70 -1.32
C VAL A 23 -1.31 31.43 -0.30
N THR A 24 -2.62 31.56 -0.58
CA THR A 24 -3.59 32.15 0.36
C THR A 24 -4.18 31.10 1.32
N GLY A 25 -4.00 29.81 1.06
CA GLY A 25 -4.62 28.73 1.84
C GLY A 25 -6.09 28.47 1.49
N GLU A 26 -6.59 29.04 0.41
CA GLU A 26 -7.97 28.80 -0.07
C GLU A 26 -8.13 27.45 -0.80
N SER A 27 -7.00 26.89 -1.26
CA SER A 27 -6.98 25.59 -1.95
C SER A 27 -7.41 24.48 -1.01
N LYS A 28 -8.49 23.78 -1.36
CA LYS A 28 -8.99 22.64 -0.59
C LYS A 28 -8.40 21.33 -1.10
N TYR A 29 -7.85 20.55 -0.20
CA TYR A 29 -7.37 19.20 -0.44
C TYR A 29 -8.37 18.16 0.08
N ILE A 30 -8.19 16.90 -0.29
CA ILE A 30 -9.10 15.81 0.12
C ILE A 30 -9.22 15.73 1.65
N ALA A 31 -8.14 15.95 2.38
CA ALA A 31 -8.13 15.94 3.85
C ALA A 31 -8.94 17.08 4.50
N ASP A 32 -9.19 18.15 3.75
CA ASP A 32 -9.97 19.33 4.24
C ASP A 32 -11.48 19.16 4.01
N ILE A 33 -11.88 18.12 3.28
CA ILE A 33 -13.28 17.87 2.93
C ILE A 33 -13.98 17.24 4.13
N GLN A 34 -15.01 17.92 4.63
CA GLN A 34 -15.88 17.41 5.68
C GLN A 34 -17.33 17.41 5.21
N LEU A 35 -17.98 16.25 5.29
CA LEU A 35 -19.37 16.07 4.93
C LEU A 35 -20.19 15.70 6.18
N PRO A 36 -21.47 16.13 6.27
CA PRO A 36 -22.35 15.73 7.35
C PRO A 36 -22.46 14.19 7.43
N GLY A 37 -22.18 13.62 8.60
CA GLY A 37 -22.23 12.18 8.81
C GLY A 37 -21.05 11.39 8.23
N MET A 38 -19.99 12.06 7.76
CA MET A 38 -18.76 11.40 7.31
C MET A 38 -18.14 10.60 8.45
N LEU A 39 -17.67 9.40 8.11
CA LEU A 39 -16.93 8.54 9.04
C LEU A 39 -15.42 8.69 8.83
N VAL A 40 -14.68 8.43 9.89
CA VAL A 40 -13.22 8.34 9.86
C VAL A 40 -12.82 6.87 9.76
N GLY A 41 -12.02 6.55 8.75
CA GLY A 41 -11.44 5.22 8.56
C GLY A 41 -10.03 5.15 9.12
N LYS A 42 -9.71 4.10 9.85
CA LYS A 42 -8.36 3.75 10.32
C LYS A 42 -8.04 2.31 9.98
N ILE A 43 -6.76 2.02 9.78
CA ILE A 43 -6.28 0.70 9.35
C ILE A 43 -5.34 0.14 10.42
N LEU A 44 -5.62 -1.08 10.88
CA LEU A 44 -4.71 -1.86 11.71
C LEU A 44 -3.66 -2.52 10.82
N ARG A 45 -2.40 -2.30 11.16
CA ARG A 45 -1.26 -2.78 10.38
C ARG A 45 -0.45 -3.81 11.14
N SER A 46 0.16 -4.73 10.41
CA SER A 46 1.04 -5.74 11.00
C SER A 46 2.29 -5.11 11.62
N PRO A 47 2.64 -5.46 12.87
CA PRO A 47 3.91 -5.10 13.47
C PRO A 47 5.06 -6.05 13.07
N TYR A 48 4.75 -7.16 12.39
CA TYR A 48 5.71 -8.20 12.05
C TYR A 48 6.17 -8.10 10.60
N PRO A 49 7.45 -8.37 10.32
CA PRO A 49 7.96 -8.44 8.94
C PRO A 49 7.45 -9.65 8.17
N HIS A 50 7.16 -10.77 8.87
CA HIS A 50 6.54 -11.95 8.31
C HIS A 50 5.88 -12.75 9.44
N ALA A 51 4.58 -12.91 9.38
CA ALA A 51 3.84 -13.63 10.40
C ALA A 51 2.55 -14.24 9.85
N ARG A 52 2.17 -15.40 10.37
CA ARG A 52 0.86 -15.98 10.12
C ARG A 52 -0.16 -15.36 11.06
N ILE A 53 -1.34 -15.08 10.56
CA ILE A 53 -2.49 -14.64 11.32
C ILE A 53 -3.27 -15.90 11.72
N ILE A 54 -3.19 -16.26 13.00
CA ILE A 54 -3.88 -17.45 13.52
C ILE A 54 -5.34 -17.15 13.79
N ARG A 55 -5.61 -15.97 14.42
CA ARG A 55 -6.96 -15.54 14.77
C ARG A 55 -7.01 -14.02 14.82
N ILE A 56 -8.15 -13.47 14.40
CA ILE A 56 -8.52 -12.06 14.60
C ILE A 56 -9.85 -12.06 15.35
N ASP A 57 -9.92 -11.32 16.45
CA ASP A 57 -11.15 -11.11 17.21
C ASP A 57 -11.50 -9.62 17.24
N THR A 58 -12.54 -9.25 16.51
CA THR A 58 -13.03 -7.87 16.37
C THR A 58 -14.17 -7.54 17.34
N SER A 59 -14.63 -8.51 18.13
CA SER A 59 -15.87 -8.44 18.91
C SER A 59 -15.92 -7.31 19.94
N ARG A 60 -14.76 -6.87 20.47
CA ARG A 60 -14.65 -5.75 21.38
C ARG A 60 -14.71 -4.41 20.63
N ALA A 61 -14.03 -4.32 19.50
CA ALA A 61 -14.01 -3.14 18.64
C ALA A 61 -15.41 -2.85 18.08
N GLU A 62 -16.13 -3.86 17.62
CA GLU A 62 -17.50 -3.73 17.09
C GLU A 62 -18.50 -3.19 18.12
N LYS A 63 -18.29 -3.48 19.41
CA LYS A 63 -19.16 -3.03 20.50
C LYS A 63 -18.84 -1.63 20.99
N LEU A 64 -17.72 -1.05 20.57
CA LEU A 64 -17.34 0.30 20.99
C LEU A 64 -18.34 1.33 20.44
N ARG A 65 -18.86 2.16 21.34
CA ARG A 65 -19.83 3.20 20.96
C ARG A 65 -19.17 4.18 19.98
N GLY A 66 -19.78 4.36 18.82
CA GLY A 66 -19.26 5.25 17.78
C GLY A 66 -18.62 4.51 16.59
N VAL A 67 -18.23 3.26 16.76
CA VAL A 67 -17.83 2.39 15.67
C VAL A 67 -19.04 2.03 14.80
N ARG A 68 -18.86 2.05 13.50
CA ARG A 68 -19.89 1.74 12.50
C ARG A 68 -19.61 0.47 11.72
N ALA A 69 -18.33 0.15 11.52
CA ALA A 69 -17.91 -1.09 10.89
C ALA A 69 -16.49 -1.45 11.33
N VAL A 70 -16.22 -2.73 11.44
CA VAL A 70 -14.90 -3.32 11.51
C VAL A 70 -14.82 -4.34 10.38
N VAL A 71 -13.76 -4.30 9.59
CA VAL A 71 -13.60 -5.11 8.39
C VAL A 71 -12.26 -5.85 8.46
N THR A 72 -12.29 -7.13 8.17
CA THR A 72 -11.12 -8.02 8.07
C THR A 72 -11.02 -8.62 6.67
N ALA A 73 -10.02 -9.46 6.42
CA ALA A 73 -9.92 -10.20 5.16
C ALA A 73 -11.15 -11.09 4.88
N GLU A 74 -11.89 -11.52 5.93
CA GLU A 74 -13.10 -12.33 5.76
C GLU A 74 -14.23 -11.57 5.06
N ASP A 75 -14.24 -10.24 5.20
CA ASP A 75 -15.26 -9.35 4.64
C ASP A 75 -14.87 -8.81 3.26
N THR A 76 -13.67 -9.14 2.76
CA THR A 76 -13.13 -8.63 1.50
C THR A 76 -12.99 -9.71 0.44
N ILE A 77 -12.74 -9.27 -0.80
CA ILE A 77 -12.41 -10.19 -1.89
C ILE A 77 -11.03 -10.77 -1.65
N LYS A 78 -10.95 -12.07 -1.36
CA LYS A 78 -9.70 -12.82 -1.13
C LYS A 78 -8.97 -13.16 -2.43
N ARG A 79 -9.03 -12.28 -3.42
CA ARG A 79 -8.33 -12.40 -4.69
C ARG A 79 -7.17 -11.41 -4.70
N PRO A 80 -5.94 -11.86 -4.95
CA PRO A 80 -4.82 -10.95 -5.08
C PRO A 80 -4.97 -10.05 -6.31
N TRP A 81 -4.46 -8.85 -6.22
CA TRP A 81 -4.43 -7.85 -7.28
C TRP A 81 -3.04 -7.21 -7.39
N GLY A 82 -2.80 -6.42 -8.43
CA GLY A 82 -1.54 -5.71 -8.65
C GLY A 82 -1.44 -5.28 -10.11
N ALA A 83 -0.70 -4.20 -10.38
CA ALA A 83 -0.57 -3.65 -11.72
C ALA A 83 0.29 -4.54 -12.64
N PHE A 84 1.34 -5.16 -12.12
CA PHE A 84 2.24 -6.04 -12.86
C PHE A 84 2.18 -7.48 -12.33
N PHE A 85 2.02 -7.63 -11.00
CA PHE A 85 1.89 -8.91 -10.32
C PHE A 85 0.67 -8.88 -9.44
N ALA A 86 -0.11 -9.95 -9.44
CA ALA A 86 -1.24 -10.11 -8.55
C ALA A 86 -0.77 -10.76 -7.24
N ASP A 87 -0.15 -9.97 -6.37
CA ASP A 87 0.48 -10.41 -5.12
C ASP A 87 0.01 -9.67 -3.86
N GLN A 88 -0.84 -8.65 -4.03
CA GLN A 88 -1.38 -7.84 -2.95
C GLN A 88 -2.85 -8.20 -2.67
N TYR A 89 -3.22 -8.15 -1.41
CA TYR A 89 -4.60 -8.27 -0.97
C TYR A 89 -5.11 -6.91 -0.45
N ILE A 90 -6.43 -6.73 -0.42
CA ILE A 90 -7.05 -5.53 0.19
C ILE A 90 -6.73 -5.48 1.69
N LEU A 91 -6.86 -6.61 2.37
CA LEU A 91 -6.41 -6.86 3.74
C LEU A 91 -5.69 -8.21 3.76
N SER A 92 -4.70 -8.37 4.61
CA SER A 92 -3.83 -9.55 4.70
C SER A 92 -4.63 -10.85 4.86
N VAL A 93 -4.48 -11.76 3.92
CA VAL A 93 -5.12 -13.09 3.94
C VAL A 93 -4.13 -14.12 4.48
N GLY A 94 -4.44 -14.68 5.67
CA GLY A 94 -3.72 -15.77 6.29
C GLY A 94 -2.33 -15.42 6.83
N LYS A 95 -1.58 -14.53 6.21
CA LYS A 95 -0.29 -14.06 6.72
C LYS A 95 0.02 -12.62 6.29
N SER A 96 0.82 -11.94 7.11
CA SER A 96 1.44 -10.66 6.81
C SER A 96 2.84 -10.90 6.27
N ARG A 97 3.23 -10.12 5.25
CA ARG A 97 4.45 -10.30 4.45
C ARG A 97 5.47 -9.19 4.66
N TYR A 98 5.06 -8.10 5.29
CA TYR A 98 5.92 -6.96 5.64
C TYR A 98 5.35 -6.17 6.80
N VAL A 99 6.22 -5.42 7.49
CA VAL A 99 5.79 -4.49 8.54
C VAL A 99 4.91 -3.41 7.93
N GLY A 100 3.72 -3.23 8.50
CA GLY A 100 2.78 -2.22 8.01
C GLY A 100 1.76 -2.73 6.99
N GLU A 101 1.76 -4.04 6.64
CA GLU A 101 0.71 -4.63 5.79
C GLU A 101 -0.66 -4.49 6.47
N GLU A 102 -1.68 -4.15 5.70
CA GLU A 102 -3.05 -3.90 6.16
C GLU A 102 -3.71 -5.20 6.62
N VAL A 103 -4.22 -5.25 7.85
CA VAL A 103 -4.81 -6.46 8.45
C VAL A 103 -6.30 -6.32 8.72
N ALA A 104 -6.70 -5.17 9.25
CA ALA A 104 -8.09 -4.86 9.52
C ALA A 104 -8.35 -3.37 9.31
N ALA A 105 -9.59 -2.98 9.13
CA ALA A 105 -9.99 -1.58 9.01
C ALA A 105 -11.19 -1.31 9.92
N VAL A 106 -11.24 -0.09 10.48
CA VAL A 106 -12.34 0.40 11.31
C VAL A 106 -12.90 1.67 10.68
N ALA A 107 -14.21 1.83 10.71
CA ALA A 107 -14.91 3.06 10.42
C ALA A 107 -15.68 3.52 11.67
N ALA A 108 -15.40 4.75 12.14
CA ALA A 108 -16.01 5.32 13.33
C ALA A 108 -16.43 6.78 13.12
N ILE A 109 -17.15 7.34 14.08
CA ILE A 109 -17.67 8.71 14.04
C ILE A 109 -16.59 9.78 14.09
N ASP A 110 -15.42 9.48 14.67
CA ASP A 110 -14.26 10.36 14.80
C ASP A 110 -12.95 9.56 14.85
N ALA A 111 -11.82 10.27 14.81
CA ALA A 111 -10.50 9.66 14.74
C ALA A 111 -10.11 8.96 16.05
N ASP A 112 -10.47 9.51 17.19
CA ASP A 112 -10.12 8.97 18.51
C ASP A 112 -10.86 7.64 18.75
N THR A 113 -12.16 7.61 18.43
CA THR A 113 -12.97 6.38 18.49
C THR A 113 -12.42 5.31 17.54
N ALA A 114 -11.98 5.70 16.33
CA ALA A 114 -11.40 4.75 15.38
C ALA A 114 -10.07 4.18 15.88
N GLU A 115 -9.23 4.99 16.51
CA GLU A 115 -7.95 4.57 17.09
C GLU A 115 -8.17 3.62 18.27
N GLU A 116 -9.03 3.99 19.22
CA GLU A 116 -9.41 3.12 20.34
C GLU A 116 -9.97 1.77 19.86
N ALA A 117 -10.76 1.79 18.80
CA ALA A 117 -11.28 0.56 18.21
C ALA A 117 -10.18 -0.35 17.64
N LEU A 118 -9.12 0.20 17.04
CA LEU A 118 -7.98 -0.59 16.57
C LEU A 118 -7.29 -1.32 17.74
N ASP A 119 -7.13 -0.65 18.89
CA ASP A 119 -6.51 -1.22 20.09
C ASP A 119 -7.35 -2.33 20.72
N LEU A 120 -8.64 -2.38 20.40
CA LEU A 120 -9.57 -3.42 20.89
C LEU A 120 -9.61 -4.66 19.98
N ILE A 121 -9.00 -4.62 18.80
CA ILE A 121 -8.88 -5.80 17.93
C ILE A 121 -7.75 -6.67 18.46
N ASP A 122 -8.08 -7.91 18.82
CA ASP A 122 -7.11 -8.90 19.30
C ASP A 122 -6.67 -9.81 18.17
N ILE A 123 -5.35 -9.91 17.94
CA ILE A 123 -4.78 -10.74 16.88
C ILE A 123 -3.75 -11.68 17.46
N GLU A 124 -3.95 -12.97 17.22
CA GLU A 124 -3.00 -14.01 17.53
C GLU A 124 -2.06 -14.23 16.33
N TRP A 125 -0.77 -13.99 16.55
CA TRP A 125 0.27 -14.06 15.55
C TRP A 125 1.21 -15.24 15.78
N GLU A 126 1.61 -15.89 14.69
CA GLU A 126 2.76 -16.79 14.67
C GLU A 126 3.86 -16.14 13.82
N ALA A 127 4.94 -15.69 14.48
CA ALA A 127 6.07 -15.10 13.79
C ALA A 127 6.73 -16.12 12.86
N LEU A 128 7.00 -15.74 11.62
CA LEU A 128 7.67 -16.56 10.62
C LEU A 128 9.07 -16.00 10.34
N PRO A 129 10.01 -16.86 9.85
CA PRO A 129 11.29 -16.37 9.36
C PRO A 129 11.09 -15.31 8.28
N ALA A 130 11.81 -14.20 8.37
CA ALA A 130 11.75 -13.09 7.43
C ALA A 130 13.07 -12.95 6.68
N VAL A 131 13.01 -12.41 5.47
CA VAL A 131 14.17 -12.05 4.65
C VAL A 131 14.17 -10.55 4.42
N PHE A 132 15.33 -9.91 4.48
CA PHE A 132 15.48 -8.45 4.37
C PHE A 132 16.44 -8.05 3.25
N ASP A 133 17.15 -9.02 2.68
CA ASP A 133 18.06 -8.82 1.57
C ASP A 133 17.55 -9.56 0.34
N ALA A 134 17.58 -8.93 -0.84
CA ALA A 134 17.06 -9.48 -2.07
C ALA A 134 17.90 -10.65 -2.60
N GLU A 135 19.23 -10.60 -2.44
CA GLU A 135 20.12 -11.66 -2.88
C GLU A 135 19.99 -12.89 -1.98
N GLU A 136 19.88 -12.68 -0.66
CA GLU A 136 19.60 -13.75 0.31
C GLU A 136 18.23 -14.38 0.06
N ALA A 137 17.20 -13.57 -0.26
CA ALA A 137 15.85 -14.05 -0.55
C ALA A 137 15.78 -15.00 -1.76
N MET A 138 16.68 -14.83 -2.73
CA MET A 138 16.77 -15.68 -3.92
C MET A 138 17.56 -16.99 -3.71
N GLN A 139 18.20 -17.20 -2.55
CA GLN A 139 18.95 -18.43 -2.28
C GLN A 139 18.02 -19.62 -2.09
N ASP A 140 18.56 -20.81 -2.39
CA ASP A 140 17.84 -22.06 -2.15
C ASP A 140 17.58 -22.25 -0.65
N GLY A 141 16.32 -22.51 -0.29
CA GLY A 141 15.91 -22.69 1.10
C GLY A 141 15.62 -21.41 1.86
N ALA A 142 15.70 -20.23 1.22
CA ALA A 142 15.25 -18.99 1.83
C ALA A 142 13.75 -19.02 2.17
N PRO A 143 13.31 -18.40 3.28
CA PRO A 143 11.90 -18.30 3.63
C PRO A 143 11.09 -17.64 2.51
N LEU A 144 10.00 -18.27 2.09
CA LEU A 144 9.15 -17.75 1.03
C LEU A 144 8.17 -16.70 1.58
N VAL A 145 8.25 -15.49 1.04
CA VAL A 145 7.30 -14.41 1.33
C VAL A 145 5.93 -14.71 0.70
N HIS A 146 5.94 -15.18 -0.55
CA HIS A 146 4.75 -15.67 -1.26
C HIS A 146 4.91 -17.17 -1.52
N ASP A 147 3.98 -18.00 -1.04
CA ASP A 147 4.06 -19.45 -1.09
C ASP A 147 3.95 -20.01 -2.52
N ASP A 148 3.43 -19.21 -3.45
CA ASP A 148 3.26 -19.52 -4.88
C ASP A 148 4.46 -19.11 -5.74
N LYS A 149 5.50 -18.50 -5.15
CA LYS A 149 6.69 -18.02 -5.87
C LYS A 149 7.89 -18.89 -5.58
N GLU A 150 8.57 -19.28 -6.63
CA GLU A 150 9.84 -19.99 -6.50
C GLU A 150 10.94 -18.98 -6.14
N ARG A 151 11.68 -19.25 -5.05
CA ARG A 151 12.87 -18.47 -4.62
C ARG A 151 12.61 -16.97 -4.46
N ASN A 152 11.40 -16.56 -4.09
CA ASN A 152 10.97 -15.17 -3.96
C ASN A 152 11.15 -14.32 -5.24
N ILE A 153 11.25 -14.94 -6.41
CA ILE A 153 11.42 -14.25 -7.69
C ILE A 153 10.03 -13.91 -8.26
N ALA A 154 9.71 -12.64 -8.35
CA ALA A 154 8.45 -12.19 -8.90
C ALA A 154 8.38 -12.38 -10.42
N MET A 155 9.46 -12.02 -11.14
CA MET A 155 9.59 -12.17 -12.59
C MET A 155 11.06 -12.11 -12.99
N THR A 156 11.40 -12.80 -14.05
CA THR A 156 12.68 -12.65 -14.77
C THR A 156 12.41 -12.01 -16.13
N MET A 157 13.20 -11.01 -16.48
CA MET A 157 13.12 -10.35 -17.78
C MET A 157 14.52 -10.29 -18.39
N ASP A 158 14.71 -10.97 -19.53
CA ASP A 158 15.95 -10.93 -20.29
C ASP A 158 15.76 -9.99 -21.49
N ILE A 159 16.62 -8.98 -21.60
CA ILE A 159 16.61 -8.05 -22.72
C ILE A 159 17.95 -8.16 -23.44
N GLU A 160 17.94 -8.68 -24.67
CA GLU A 160 19.09 -8.82 -25.51
C GLU A 160 19.01 -7.84 -26.69
N ARG A 161 20.03 -6.99 -26.86
CA ARG A 161 20.10 -6.03 -27.95
C ARG A 161 21.53 -5.84 -28.44
N GLY A 162 21.80 -6.23 -29.68
CA GLY A 162 23.10 -6.14 -30.29
C GLY A 162 24.05 -7.25 -29.84
N ASP A 163 25.33 -7.06 -30.10
CA ASP A 163 26.42 -8.00 -29.71
C ASP A 163 27.39 -7.29 -28.78
N VAL A 164 27.24 -7.57 -27.47
CA VAL A 164 28.04 -6.94 -26.40
C VAL A 164 29.51 -7.34 -26.50
N ALA A 165 29.78 -8.62 -26.78
CA ALA A 165 31.16 -9.13 -26.88
C ALA A 165 31.92 -8.46 -28.01
N ARG A 166 31.27 -8.28 -29.15
CA ARG A 166 31.82 -7.56 -30.30
C ARG A 166 32.06 -6.08 -30.00
N ALA A 167 31.10 -5.40 -29.34
CA ALA A 167 31.23 -3.99 -29.00
C ALA A 167 32.38 -3.70 -28.01
N PHE A 168 32.71 -4.63 -27.12
CA PHE A 168 33.88 -4.49 -26.24
C PHE A 168 35.21 -4.93 -26.88
N ALA A 169 35.18 -5.64 -28.02
CA ALA A 169 36.38 -6.07 -28.75
C ALA A 169 36.84 -5.04 -29.79
N GLU A 170 36.00 -4.09 -30.18
CA GLU A 170 36.30 -2.96 -31.09
C GLU A 170 36.79 -1.75 -30.27
#